data_66a8d7e87df4103b17d6ff5560d89a51
#
_entry.id   66a8d7e87df4103b17d6ff5560d89a51
#
_cell.length_a   1.000
_cell.length_b   1.000
_cell.length_c   1.000
_cell.angle_alpha   90.00
_cell.angle_beta   90.00
_cell.angle_gamma   90.00
#
_symmetry.space_group_name_H-M   'P 1'
#
loop_
_entity.id
_entity.type
_entity.pdbx_description
1 polymer ?
#
loop_
_entity_poly.entity_id
_entity_poly.type
_entity_poly.pdbx_seq_one_letter_code
_entity_poly.pdbx_strand_id
1 'polypeptide(L)'
;HMHEQGFIFDASNERMALRAEQIAREFSLRIALRGSGREYRDIEALAQIDRPFLIPVNFPDAPNVKNAQSRESVTLRDLLHWDLAPTNPAALQNASVRFCLTTDGLEDVASFWDQVRHAIQCGLNPDTALASLTTVPAELFGMTNQVGTIEKGKLANLAIFDRAFVEEDSRVEECWVAGVRYRVQGSPSIPEETKLS
;
A
#
# COMPACT_ATOMS: atom_id res chain seq x y z
N HIS A 1 -21.51 -9.18 19.46
CA HIS A 1 -20.88 -9.61 18.19
C HIS A 1 -20.31 -8.45 17.34
N MET A 2 -20.75 -7.18 17.49
CA MET A 2 -20.20 -6.03 16.74
C MET A 2 -18.77 -5.65 17.17
N HIS A 3 -18.34 -5.96 18.39
CA HIS A 3 -17.01 -5.61 18.90
C HIS A 3 -15.89 -6.55 18.41
N GLU A 4 -16.23 -7.72 17.87
CA GLU A 4 -15.25 -8.69 17.32
C GLU A 4 -14.98 -8.48 15.82
N GLN A 5 -15.87 -7.79 15.12
CA GLN A 5 -15.74 -7.49 13.70
C GLN A 5 -14.93 -6.20 13.48
N GLY A 6 -13.96 -6.25 12.61
CA GLY A 6 -13.26 -5.07 12.13
C GLY A 6 -14.03 -4.39 11.00
N PHE A 7 -14.03 -3.06 10.98
CA PHE A 7 -14.66 -2.26 9.93
C PHE A 7 -13.61 -1.45 9.18
N ILE A 8 -13.84 -1.25 7.90
CA ILE A 8 -13.07 -0.30 7.09
C ILE A 8 -13.97 0.92 6.85
N PHE A 9 -13.50 2.09 7.30
CA PHE A 9 -14.17 3.36 7.05
C PHE A 9 -13.50 4.06 5.88
N ASP A 10 -14.29 4.50 4.93
CA ASP A 10 -13.80 5.31 3.82
C ASP A 10 -13.57 6.75 4.29
N ALA A 11 -12.31 7.17 4.25
CA ALA A 11 -11.86 8.48 4.67
C ALA A 11 -11.28 9.23 3.45
N SER A 12 -12.15 9.76 2.62
CA SER A 12 -11.79 10.48 1.40
C SER A 12 -11.03 11.80 1.64
N ASN A 13 -10.92 12.23 2.90
CA ASN A 13 -10.11 13.36 3.34
C ASN A 13 -9.81 13.26 4.84
N GLU A 14 -8.87 14.11 5.29
CA GLU A 14 -8.39 14.20 6.67
C GLU A 14 -9.50 14.41 7.70
N ARG A 15 -10.52 15.21 7.38
CA ARG A 15 -11.66 15.49 8.28
C ARG A 15 -12.54 14.27 8.46
N MET A 16 -12.73 13.47 7.41
CA MET A 16 -13.48 12.22 7.51
C MET A 16 -12.72 11.19 8.35
N ALA A 17 -11.40 11.13 8.23
CA ALA A 17 -10.56 10.26 9.07
C ALA A 17 -10.71 10.61 10.57
N LEU A 18 -10.65 11.89 10.93
CA LEU A 18 -10.84 12.35 12.29
C LEU A 18 -12.24 12.07 12.83
N ARG A 19 -13.28 12.22 12.01
CA ARG A 19 -14.67 11.89 12.39
C ARG A 19 -14.84 10.38 12.58
N ALA A 20 -14.26 9.56 11.70
CA ALA A 20 -14.31 8.11 11.81
C ALA A 20 -13.63 7.64 13.11
N GLU A 21 -12.48 8.23 13.46
CA GLU A 21 -11.81 7.95 14.74
C GLU A 21 -12.67 8.35 15.93
N GLN A 22 -13.33 9.50 15.89
CA GLN A 22 -14.23 9.93 16.97
C GLN A 22 -15.37 8.92 17.18
N ILE A 23 -16.03 8.51 16.09
CA ILE A 23 -17.09 7.50 16.12
C ILE A 23 -16.54 6.16 16.65
N ALA A 24 -15.38 5.74 16.16
CA ALA A 24 -14.77 4.49 16.59
C ALA A 24 -14.45 4.47 18.09
N ARG A 25 -14.01 5.60 18.66
CA ARG A 25 -13.79 5.74 20.11
C ARG A 25 -15.09 5.69 20.88
N GLU A 26 -16.11 6.44 20.45
CA GLU A 26 -17.42 6.51 21.12
C GLU A 26 -18.08 5.14 21.20
N PHE A 27 -18.03 4.36 20.13
CA PHE A 27 -18.64 3.04 20.04
C PHE A 27 -17.70 1.86 20.28
N SER A 28 -16.45 2.11 20.68
CA SER A 28 -15.41 1.09 20.89
C SER A 28 -15.22 0.15 19.70
N LEU A 29 -15.26 0.69 18.47
CA LEU A 29 -15.14 -0.09 17.24
C LEU A 29 -13.67 -0.34 16.87
N ARG A 30 -13.38 -1.53 16.35
CA ARG A 30 -12.12 -1.81 15.66
C ARG A 30 -12.25 -1.37 14.21
N ILE A 31 -11.52 -0.32 13.84
CA ILE A 31 -11.55 0.20 12.48
C ILE A 31 -10.16 0.28 11.85
N ALA A 32 -10.14 0.20 10.53
CA ALA A 32 -9.08 0.71 9.67
C ALA A 32 -9.65 1.84 8.80
N LEU A 33 -8.82 2.76 8.39
CA LEU A 33 -9.22 3.90 7.58
C LEU A 33 -8.73 3.69 6.14
N ARG A 34 -9.64 3.64 5.18
CA ARG A 34 -9.28 3.70 3.77
C ARG A 34 -8.96 5.15 3.43
N GLY A 35 -7.68 5.43 3.23
CA GLY A 35 -7.17 6.76 2.93
C GLY A 35 -7.38 7.18 1.47
N SER A 36 -7.05 8.41 1.20
CA SER A 36 -7.25 9.05 -0.11
C SER A 36 -5.97 9.18 -0.94
N GLY A 37 -4.80 8.84 -0.38
CA GLY A 37 -3.48 9.12 -0.96
C GLY A 37 -3.07 10.60 -0.82
N ARG A 38 -3.76 11.37 0.02
CA ARG A 38 -3.53 12.82 0.26
C ARG A 38 -3.27 13.14 1.72
N GLU A 39 -2.89 12.16 2.52
CA GLU A 39 -2.68 12.27 3.97
C GLU A 39 -1.53 13.24 4.31
N TYR A 40 -0.57 13.42 3.39
CA TYR A 40 0.51 14.42 3.50
C TYR A 40 0.01 15.84 3.76
N ARG A 41 -1.28 16.15 3.50
CA ARG A 41 -1.86 17.50 3.64
C ARG A 41 -2.08 17.91 5.10
N ASP A 42 -2.31 16.95 5.98
CA ASP A 42 -2.55 17.21 7.41
C ASP A 42 -2.02 16.03 8.25
N ILE A 43 -0.75 15.72 8.03
CA ILE A 43 -0.10 14.57 8.65
C ILE A 43 -0.07 14.66 10.18
N GLU A 44 0.04 15.90 10.73
CA GLU A 44 0.09 16.13 12.17
C GLU A 44 -1.24 15.74 12.84
N ALA A 45 -2.38 16.09 12.23
CA ALA A 45 -3.69 15.71 12.73
C ALA A 45 -3.91 14.18 12.60
N LEU A 46 -3.48 13.59 11.49
CA LEU A 46 -3.64 12.15 11.25
C LEU A 46 -2.72 11.30 12.14
N ALA A 47 -1.55 11.82 12.54
CA ALA A 47 -0.64 11.16 13.48
C ALA A 47 -1.26 10.98 14.89
N GLN A 48 -2.33 11.71 15.22
CA GLN A 48 -3.07 11.54 16.48
C GLN A 48 -4.07 10.37 16.42
N ILE A 49 -4.28 9.79 15.24
CA ILE A 49 -5.19 8.67 15.03
C ILE A 49 -4.42 7.37 15.24
N ASP A 50 -4.75 6.64 16.30
CA ASP A 50 -4.18 5.30 16.58
C ASP A 50 -4.97 4.21 15.80
N ARG A 51 -5.05 4.36 14.49
CA ARG A 51 -5.68 3.39 13.58
C ARG A 51 -4.84 3.17 12.34
N PRO A 52 -4.78 1.95 11.80
CA PRO A 52 -4.06 1.70 10.55
C PRO A 52 -4.82 2.30 9.35
N PHE A 53 -4.05 2.80 8.40
CA PHE A 53 -4.56 3.30 7.14
C PHE A 53 -4.35 2.29 6.00
N LEU A 54 -5.28 2.25 5.07
CA LEU A 54 -5.15 1.57 3.78
C LEU A 54 -4.89 2.65 2.73
N ILE A 55 -3.65 2.75 2.27
CA ILE A 55 -3.21 3.86 1.42
C ILE A 55 -3.05 3.39 -0.02
N PRO A 56 -3.74 4.03 -0.98
CA PRO A 56 -3.57 3.72 -2.39
C PRO A 56 -2.23 4.24 -2.90
N VAL A 57 -1.62 3.51 -3.85
CA VAL A 57 -0.42 3.93 -4.58
C VAL A 57 -0.75 4.39 -6.01
N ASN A 58 -1.98 4.84 -6.24
CA ASN A 58 -2.43 5.39 -7.51
C ASN A 58 -1.96 6.84 -7.70
N PHE A 59 -0.64 7.03 -7.73
CA PHE A 59 -0.08 8.37 -7.89
C PHE A 59 -0.46 8.96 -9.24
N PRO A 60 -0.81 10.27 -9.30
CA PRO A 60 -1.22 10.89 -10.54
C PRO A 60 -0.06 11.02 -11.52
N ASP A 61 -0.37 10.90 -12.80
CA ASP A 61 0.57 11.20 -13.87
C ASP A 61 0.92 12.68 -13.92
N ALA A 62 2.08 12.99 -14.54
CA ALA A 62 2.49 14.37 -14.76
C ALA A 62 1.41 15.15 -15.54
N PRO A 63 0.97 16.31 -15.04
CA PRO A 63 -0.03 17.12 -15.70
C PRO A 63 0.39 17.52 -17.13
N ASN A 64 -0.55 17.44 -18.05
CA ASN A 64 -0.27 17.79 -19.44
C ASN A 64 -0.16 19.32 -19.61
N VAL A 65 1.06 19.79 -19.87
CA VAL A 65 1.37 21.22 -20.09
C VAL A 65 1.92 21.50 -21.49
N LYS A 66 1.69 20.59 -22.46
CA LYS A 66 2.29 20.67 -23.82
C LYS A 66 1.75 21.83 -24.66
N ASN A 67 0.51 22.26 -24.44
CA ASN A 67 -0.10 23.38 -25.18
C ASN A 67 -0.73 24.40 -24.22
N ALA A 68 -1.08 25.60 -24.73
CA ALA A 68 -1.64 26.67 -23.91
C ALA A 68 -2.95 26.28 -23.22
N GLN A 69 -3.85 25.61 -23.93
CA GLN A 69 -5.16 25.22 -23.42
C GLN A 69 -5.03 24.20 -22.28
N SER A 70 -4.16 23.18 -22.39
CA SER A 70 -3.93 22.22 -21.32
C SER A 70 -3.22 22.87 -20.12
N ARG A 71 -2.33 23.85 -20.33
CA ARG A 71 -1.72 24.62 -19.22
C ARG A 71 -2.74 25.41 -18.41
N GLU A 72 -3.73 26.02 -19.06
CA GLU A 72 -4.79 26.79 -18.39
C GLU A 72 -5.72 25.91 -17.55
N SER A 73 -5.88 24.62 -17.89
CA SER A 73 -6.71 23.68 -17.15
C SER A 73 -6.01 23.07 -15.92
N VAL A 74 -4.68 23.13 -15.82
CA VAL A 74 -3.91 22.58 -14.71
C VAL A 74 -3.92 23.56 -13.54
N THR A 75 -4.44 23.12 -12.41
CA THR A 75 -4.46 23.94 -11.18
C THR A 75 -3.18 23.73 -10.36
N LEU A 76 -2.85 24.70 -9.49
CA LEU A 76 -1.78 24.52 -8.50
C LEU A 76 -2.00 23.29 -7.62
N ARG A 77 -3.26 22.96 -7.31
CA ARG A 77 -3.62 21.78 -6.54
C ARG A 77 -3.22 20.48 -7.25
N ASP A 78 -3.40 20.42 -8.57
CA ASP A 78 -3.05 19.25 -9.37
C ASP A 78 -1.54 19.07 -9.43
N LEU A 79 -0.79 20.17 -9.61
CA LEU A 79 0.68 20.16 -9.56
C LEU A 79 1.20 19.74 -8.20
N LEU A 80 0.66 20.30 -7.12
CA LEU A 80 1.05 19.91 -5.75
C LEU A 80 0.71 18.44 -5.46
N HIS A 81 -0.42 17.94 -5.96
CA HIS A 81 -0.78 16.55 -5.76
C HIS A 81 0.14 15.61 -6.54
N TRP A 82 0.46 15.93 -7.79
CA TRP A 82 1.41 15.18 -8.58
C TRP A 82 2.80 15.10 -7.92
N ASP A 83 3.29 16.21 -7.40
CA ASP A 83 4.60 16.31 -6.75
C ASP A 83 4.63 15.58 -5.39
N LEU A 84 3.58 15.73 -4.59
CA LEU A 84 3.56 15.26 -3.19
C LEU A 84 2.94 13.88 -2.99
N ALA A 85 2.10 13.38 -3.90
CA ALA A 85 1.44 12.10 -3.72
C ALA A 85 2.43 10.91 -3.54
N PRO A 86 3.53 10.82 -4.30
CA PRO A 86 4.51 9.74 -4.10
C PRO A 86 5.25 9.81 -2.76
N THR A 87 5.33 10.99 -2.13
CA THR A 87 5.96 11.18 -0.81
C THR A 87 5.02 10.82 0.35
N ASN A 88 3.71 10.63 0.09
CA ASN A 88 2.70 10.39 1.11
C ASN A 88 3.02 9.19 2.03
N PRO A 89 3.43 8.01 1.52
CA PRO A 89 3.82 6.89 2.37
C PRO A 89 5.02 7.19 3.27
N ALA A 90 6.01 7.94 2.77
CA ALA A 90 7.16 8.38 3.56
C ALA A 90 6.76 9.39 4.66
N ALA A 91 5.81 10.29 4.37
CA ALA A 91 5.28 11.22 5.37
C ALA A 91 4.56 10.49 6.50
N LEU A 92 3.74 9.48 6.19
CA LEU A 92 3.08 8.62 7.17
C LEU A 92 4.09 7.84 8.02
N GLN A 93 5.10 7.25 7.38
CA GLN A 93 6.20 6.57 8.08
C GLN A 93 6.89 7.50 9.08
N ASN A 94 7.28 8.71 8.65
CA ASN A 94 7.98 9.68 9.49
C ASN A 94 7.13 10.16 10.68
N ALA A 95 5.80 10.16 10.51
CA ALA A 95 4.83 10.45 11.56
C ALA A 95 4.46 9.22 12.40
N SER A 96 5.11 8.06 12.19
CA SER A 96 4.83 6.79 12.88
C SER A 96 3.39 6.30 12.74
N VAL A 97 2.71 6.70 11.68
CA VAL A 97 1.37 6.21 11.34
C VAL A 97 1.48 4.82 10.71
N ARG A 98 0.72 3.85 11.20
CA ARG A 98 0.68 2.50 10.61
C ARG A 98 -0.18 2.51 9.35
N PHE A 99 0.31 1.90 8.28
CA PHE A 99 -0.44 1.81 7.03
C PHE A 99 -0.14 0.52 6.25
N CYS A 100 -1.08 0.15 5.38
CA CYS A 100 -0.93 -0.86 4.33
C CYS A 100 -0.99 -0.14 2.98
N LEU A 101 -0.15 -0.54 2.03
CA LEU A 101 -0.26 -0.10 0.64
C LEU A 101 -1.27 -0.95 -0.11
N THR A 102 -2.06 -0.32 -0.99
CA THR A 102 -3.14 -0.99 -1.73
C THR A 102 -3.13 -0.62 -3.20
N THR A 103 -3.72 -1.49 -4.03
CA THR A 103 -3.94 -1.26 -5.47
C THR A 103 -5.17 -0.42 -5.75
N ASP A 104 -5.81 0.13 -4.73
CA ASP A 104 -7.05 0.88 -4.88
C ASP A 104 -6.86 2.08 -5.82
N GLY A 105 -7.77 2.24 -6.78
CA GLY A 105 -7.73 3.31 -7.76
C GLY A 105 -6.62 3.21 -8.82
N LEU A 106 -5.81 2.14 -8.87
CA LEU A 106 -4.89 1.91 -9.99
C LEU A 106 -5.69 1.53 -11.24
N GLU A 107 -5.42 2.21 -12.35
CA GLU A 107 -6.00 1.86 -13.66
C GLU A 107 -5.43 0.52 -14.17
N ASP A 108 -4.12 0.31 -13.99
CA ASP A 108 -3.43 -0.94 -14.28
C ASP A 108 -2.79 -1.50 -13.01
N VAL A 109 -3.31 -2.62 -12.52
CA VAL A 109 -2.78 -3.31 -11.34
C VAL A 109 -1.35 -3.83 -11.57
N ALA A 110 -0.93 -4.06 -12.81
CA ALA A 110 0.44 -4.46 -13.12
C ALA A 110 1.47 -3.39 -12.74
N SER A 111 1.08 -2.11 -12.74
CA SER A 111 1.94 -0.99 -12.34
C SER A 111 2.19 -0.91 -10.81
N PHE A 112 1.54 -1.75 -10.01
CA PHE A 112 1.61 -1.66 -8.55
C PHE A 112 3.04 -1.62 -8.00
N TRP A 113 3.89 -2.53 -8.48
CA TRP A 113 5.27 -2.58 -8.01
C TRP A 113 6.10 -1.35 -8.42
N ASP A 114 5.83 -0.78 -9.57
CA ASP A 114 6.48 0.46 -10.03
C ASP A 114 6.06 1.63 -9.14
N GLN A 115 4.79 1.70 -8.75
CA GLN A 115 4.32 2.71 -7.81
C GLN A 115 4.91 2.54 -6.41
N VAL A 116 5.07 1.30 -5.92
CA VAL A 116 5.74 1.03 -4.64
C VAL A 116 7.20 1.47 -4.69
N ARG A 117 7.93 1.18 -5.78
CA ARG A 117 9.31 1.63 -5.99
C ARG A 117 9.40 3.15 -6.08
N HIS A 118 8.45 3.79 -6.76
CA HIS A 118 8.36 5.25 -6.81
C HIS A 118 8.20 5.85 -5.41
N ALA A 119 7.35 5.29 -4.56
CA ALA A 119 7.25 5.73 -3.15
C ALA A 119 8.58 5.55 -2.39
N ILE A 120 9.31 4.46 -2.64
CA ILE A 120 10.64 4.21 -2.04
C ILE A 120 11.65 5.27 -2.54
N GLN A 121 11.67 5.57 -3.83
CA GLN A 121 12.51 6.64 -4.40
C GLN A 121 12.17 8.01 -3.80
N CYS A 122 10.90 8.22 -3.40
CA CYS A 122 10.42 9.43 -2.73
C CYS A 122 10.54 9.39 -1.19
N GLY A 123 11.33 8.46 -0.64
CA GLY A 123 11.73 8.46 0.78
C GLY A 123 11.06 7.42 1.68
N LEU A 124 10.20 6.56 1.16
CA LEU A 124 9.69 5.42 1.92
C LEU A 124 10.82 4.41 2.15
N ASN A 125 11.03 4.00 3.41
CA ASN A 125 12.02 2.97 3.72
C ASN A 125 11.59 1.61 3.14
N PRO A 126 12.49 0.85 2.47
CA PRO A 126 12.19 -0.47 1.91
C PRO A 126 11.60 -1.47 2.90
N ASP A 127 12.10 -1.51 4.14
CA ASP A 127 11.58 -2.42 5.16
C ASP A 127 10.16 -2.03 5.58
N THR A 128 9.86 -0.71 5.66
CA THR A 128 8.50 -0.23 5.92
C THR A 128 7.58 -0.54 4.74
N ALA A 129 8.05 -0.39 3.50
CA ALA A 129 7.30 -0.79 2.32
C ALA A 129 6.94 -2.28 2.36
N LEU A 130 7.93 -3.14 2.66
CA LEU A 130 7.69 -4.58 2.81
C LEU A 130 6.71 -4.88 3.94
N ALA A 131 6.87 -4.27 5.11
CA ALA A 131 5.98 -4.45 6.24
C ALA A 131 4.54 -4.04 5.91
N SER A 132 4.36 -2.92 5.17
CA SER A 132 3.05 -2.42 4.73
C SER A 132 2.31 -3.36 3.77
N LEU A 133 3.02 -4.29 3.16
CA LEU A 133 2.51 -5.30 2.23
C LEU A 133 2.36 -6.70 2.85
N THR A 134 2.95 -6.93 4.03
CA THR A 134 3.06 -8.26 4.64
C THR A 134 2.60 -8.29 6.09
N THR A 135 3.39 -7.81 7.03
CA THR A 135 3.13 -7.92 8.48
C THR A 135 2.02 -6.99 8.93
N VAL A 136 1.99 -5.75 8.46
CA VAL A 136 0.95 -4.78 8.88
C VAL A 136 -0.46 -5.23 8.44
N PRO A 137 -0.71 -5.66 7.18
CA PRO A 137 -2.02 -6.21 6.83
C PRO A 137 -2.35 -7.51 7.58
N ALA A 138 -1.36 -8.38 7.86
CA ALA A 138 -1.59 -9.59 8.66
C ALA A 138 -2.07 -9.25 10.08
N GLU A 139 -1.49 -8.23 10.71
CA GLU A 139 -1.93 -7.71 12.01
C GLU A 139 -3.32 -7.09 11.93
N LEU A 140 -3.57 -6.27 10.93
CA LEU A 140 -4.84 -5.59 10.71
C LEU A 140 -6.01 -6.58 10.63
N PHE A 141 -5.83 -7.66 9.89
CA PHE A 141 -6.85 -8.69 9.69
C PHE A 141 -6.81 -9.81 10.74
N GLY A 142 -5.90 -9.74 11.73
CA GLY A 142 -5.77 -10.75 12.77
C GLY A 142 -5.25 -12.10 12.27
N MET A 143 -4.47 -12.10 11.19
CA MET A 143 -3.98 -13.30 10.50
C MET A 143 -2.48 -13.57 10.72
N THR A 144 -1.86 -12.96 11.72
CA THR A 144 -0.41 -13.08 12.00
C THR A 144 0.06 -14.52 12.21
N ASN A 145 -0.82 -15.39 12.69
CA ASN A 145 -0.53 -16.82 12.86
C ASN A 145 -0.53 -17.61 11.52
N GLN A 146 -1.04 -17.01 10.44
CA GLN A 146 -1.21 -17.68 9.15
C GLN A 146 -0.35 -17.08 8.05
N VAL A 147 -0.17 -15.76 8.03
CA VAL A 147 0.52 -15.02 6.97
C VAL A 147 1.33 -13.86 7.55
N GLY A 148 2.04 -13.13 6.69
CA GLY A 148 2.78 -11.91 7.00
C GLY A 148 4.29 -12.12 7.17
N THR A 149 4.72 -13.33 7.52
CA THR A 149 6.14 -13.71 7.63
C THR A 149 6.38 -15.10 7.04
N ILE A 150 7.62 -15.39 6.65
CA ILE A 150 8.03 -16.71 6.16
C ILE A 150 8.50 -17.53 7.36
N GLU A 151 7.61 -18.34 7.90
CA GLU A 151 7.86 -19.18 9.08
C GLU A 151 7.22 -20.56 8.92
N LYS A 152 7.81 -21.57 9.58
CA LYS A 152 7.25 -22.92 9.59
C LYS A 152 5.85 -22.92 10.22
N GLY A 153 4.89 -23.48 9.52
CA GLY A 153 3.48 -23.59 9.96
C GLY A 153 2.56 -22.50 9.42
N LYS A 154 3.12 -21.48 8.75
CA LYS A 154 2.31 -20.46 8.05
C LYS A 154 1.97 -20.89 6.62
N LEU A 155 0.95 -20.26 6.07
CA LEU A 155 0.54 -20.47 4.67
C LEU A 155 1.64 -19.98 3.73
N ALA A 156 1.98 -20.79 2.75
CA ALA A 156 2.91 -20.41 1.69
C ALA A 156 2.19 -19.49 0.68
N ASN A 157 2.01 -18.23 1.07
CA ASN A 157 1.56 -17.12 0.23
C ASN A 157 2.78 -16.25 -0.05
N LEU A 158 3.43 -16.47 -1.20
CA LEU A 158 4.74 -15.87 -1.52
C LEU A 158 4.72 -15.23 -2.89
N ALA A 159 5.46 -14.13 -3.04
CA ALA A 159 5.85 -13.59 -4.33
C ALA A 159 7.37 -13.75 -4.46
N ILE A 160 7.81 -14.39 -5.54
CA ILE A 160 9.23 -14.62 -5.83
C ILE A 160 9.62 -13.69 -6.97
N PHE A 161 10.67 -12.92 -6.74
CA PHE A 161 11.20 -11.95 -7.67
C PHE A 161 12.54 -12.45 -8.24
N ASP A 162 12.88 -12.03 -9.45
CA ASP A 162 14.18 -12.32 -10.10
C ASP A 162 15.37 -11.62 -9.43
N ARG A 163 15.10 -10.54 -8.71
CA ARG A 163 16.05 -9.75 -7.92
C ARG A 163 15.33 -9.05 -6.76
N ALA A 164 16.01 -8.21 -5.98
CA ALA A 164 15.36 -7.50 -4.88
C ALA A 164 14.18 -6.66 -5.38
N PHE A 165 13.02 -6.72 -4.72
CA PHE A 165 11.78 -6.06 -5.17
C PHE A 165 11.89 -4.54 -5.30
N VAL A 166 12.89 -3.95 -4.65
CA VAL A 166 13.19 -2.51 -4.69
C VAL A 166 13.94 -2.08 -5.95
N GLU A 167 14.54 -3.01 -6.69
CA GLU A 167 15.26 -2.72 -7.92
C GLU A 167 14.28 -2.40 -9.06
N GLU A 168 14.62 -1.40 -9.87
CA GLU A 168 13.73 -0.82 -10.89
C GLU A 168 13.22 -1.87 -11.91
N ASP A 169 14.10 -2.77 -12.33
CA ASP A 169 13.77 -3.83 -13.31
C ASP A 169 13.30 -5.14 -12.66
N SER A 170 13.09 -5.18 -11.36
CA SER A 170 12.68 -6.39 -10.66
C SER A 170 11.28 -6.83 -11.09
N ARG A 171 11.13 -8.13 -11.36
CA ARG A 171 9.89 -8.73 -11.83
C ARG A 171 9.49 -9.91 -10.95
N VAL A 172 8.18 -10.06 -10.76
CA VAL A 172 7.63 -11.25 -10.11
C VAL A 172 7.73 -12.43 -11.09
N GLU A 173 8.48 -13.45 -10.74
CA GLU A 173 8.59 -14.71 -11.52
C GLU A 173 7.51 -15.70 -11.14
N GLU A 174 7.21 -15.80 -9.85
CA GLU A 174 6.27 -16.77 -9.31
C GLU A 174 5.44 -16.18 -8.19
N CYS A 175 4.19 -16.61 -8.13
CA CYS A 175 3.33 -16.43 -6.98
C CYS A 175 2.95 -17.79 -6.40
N TRP A 176 2.96 -17.90 -5.09
CA TRP A 176 2.47 -19.07 -4.37
C TRP A 176 1.25 -18.68 -3.56
N VAL A 177 0.17 -19.44 -3.69
CA VAL A 177 -1.07 -19.21 -2.95
C VAL A 177 -1.44 -20.51 -2.25
N ALA A 178 -1.46 -20.48 -0.93
CA ALA A 178 -1.71 -21.66 -0.09
C ALA A 178 -0.84 -22.88 -0.48
N GLY A 179 0.41 -22.65 -0.84
CA GLY A 179 1.35 -23.70 -1.25
C GLY A 179 1.23 -24.13 -2.72
N VAL A 180 0.28 -23.58 -3.49
CA VAL A 180 0.16 -23.84 -4.92
C VAL A 180 0.96 -22.80 -5.71
N ARG A 181 1.82 -23.28 -6.59
CA ARG A 181 2.71 -22.43 -7.42
C ARG A 181 2.01 -21.97 -8.68
N TYR A 182 2.13 -20.67 -8.96
CA TYR A 182 1.69 -20.03 -10.21
C TYR A 182 2.87 -19.30 -10.84
N ARG A 183 3.16 -19.58 -12.11
CA ARG A 183 4.17 -18.84 -12.89
C ARG A 183 3.54 -17.64 -13.54
N VAL A 184 4.22 -16.49 -13.49
CA VAL A 184 3.81 -15.31 -14.24
C VAL A 184 4.22 -15.50 -15.71
N GLN A 185 3.30 -15.27 -16.66
CA GLN A 185 3.59 -15.42 -18.08
C GLN A 185 4.71 -14.47 -18.51
N GLY A 186 5.73 -15.03 -19.18
CA GLY A 186 6.89 -14.26 -19.67
C GLY A 186 8.15 -14.40 -18.83
N SER A 187 8.10 -15.10 -17.71
CA SER A 187 9.31 -15.48 -16.94
C SER A 187 10.09 -16.56 -17.67
N PRO A 188 11.45 -16.50 -17.72
CA PRO A 188 12.25 -17.54 -18.32
C PRO A 188 12.01 -18.87 -17.62
N SER A 189 11.94 -19.96 -18.38
CA SER A 189 11.75 -21.31 -17.85
C SER A 189 12.96 -21.74 -17.03
N ILE A 190 12.86 -21.72 -15.70
CA ILE A 190 13.79 -22.44 -14.84
C ILE A 190 13.49 -23.94 -15.02
N PRO A 191 14.54 -24.80 -15.21
CA PRO A 191 14.34 -26.24 -15.36
C PRO A 191 13.55 -26.81 -14.17
N GLU A 192 12.64 -27.72 -14.47
CA GLU A 192 11.86 -28.46 -13.45
C GLU A 192 12.77 -29.44 -12.68
N GLU A 193 13.55 -28.98 -11.75
CA GLU A 193 14.18 -29.83 -10.76
C GLU A 193 14.18 -29.15 -9.39
N THR A 194 13.17 -29.45 -8.61
CA THR A 194 13.32 -29.80 -7.19
C THR A 194 11.95 -30.14 -6.61
N LYS A 195 11.57 -31.40 -6.70
CA LYS A 195 10.65 -31.98 -5.72
C LYS A 195 11.42 -32.09 -4.41
N LEU A 196 11.13 -31.22 -3.47
CA LEU A 196 11.57 -31.40 -2.09
C LEU A 196 10.77 -32.59 -1.52
N SER A 197 11.46 -33.69 -1.33
CA SER A 197 11.02 -34.85 -0.57
C SER A 197 10.97 -34.55 0.92
#